data_034604ec7b5b43f040dfd61b8cb9a5f3
#
_entry.id   034604ec7b5b43f040dfd61b8cb9a5f3
#
_cell.length_a   1.000
_cell.length_b   1.000
_cell.length_c   1.000
_cell.angle_alpha   90.00
_cell.angle_beta   90.00
_cell.angle_gamma   90.00
#
_symmetry.space_group_name_H-M   'P 1'
#
loop_
_entity.id
_entity.type
_entity.pdbx_description
1 polymer ?
#
loop_
_entity_poly.entity_id
_entity_poly.type
_entity_poly.pdbx_seq_one_letter_code
_entity_poly.pdbx_strand_id
1 'polypeptide(L)'
;MLASRTKSKCDAVAAAIGGNRVKTAEVDADSVPQLCELFRAFKPDIVVNVALPYQDLTIMDACLECGCNYLDTANYEPKDEAHFEYSWQWAYQDRFKAAGLTAILGCGFDPGVTAIFTAYAAKHHFDEIHYLDIVDCNAGNHGMAFATNFNPEINIREVTQKGRYYENGEWVVTEPHEIHKPLNYPGIGERESYVIYHEELE
;
A
#
# COMPACT_ATOMS: atom_id res chain seq x y z
N MET A 1 -3.15 9.70 17.31
CA MET A 1 -1.88 10.45 17.22
C MET A 1 -1.43 10.47 15.77
N LEU A 2 -0.80 11.56 15.33
CA LEU A 2 -0.05 11.63 14.08
C LEU A 2 1.45 11.66 14.40
N ALA A 3 2.23 10.83 13.75
CA ALA A 3 3.68 10.75 13.97
C ALA A 3 4.43 10.68 12.64
N SER A 4 5.56 11.33 12.54
CA SER A 4 6.47 11.26 11.40
C SER A 4 7.85 11.81 11.78
N ARG A 5 8.83 11.66 10.90
CA ARG A 5 10.18 12.27 11.06
C ARG A 5 10.16 13.80 11.10
N THR A 6 9.08 14.43 10.63
CA THR A 6 8.93 15.88 10.60
C THR A 6 7.70 16.28 11.40
N LYS A 7 7.87 16.47 12.70
CA LYS A 7 6.78 16.82 13.63
C LYS A 7 5.95 18.02 13.16
N SER A 8 6.59 19.04 12.57
CA SER A 8 5.88 20.25 12.10
C SER A 8 4.84 19.95 11.01
N LYS A 9 5.03 18.90 10.17
CA LYS A 9 4.03 18.46 9.20
C LYS A 9 2.82 17.85 9.92
N CYS A 10 3.05 17.04 10.96
CA CYS A 10 1.98 16.49 11.79
C CYS A 10 1.21 17.59 12.50
N ASP A 11 1.90 18.61 13.03
CA ASP A 11 1.31 19.76 13.69
C ASP A 11 0.41 20.56 12.73
N ALA A 12 0.85 20.76 11.49
CA ALA A 12 0.05 21.44 10.46
C ALA A 12 -1.25 20.68 10.12
N VAL A 13 -1.17 19.35 9.97
CA VAL A 13 -2.34 18.50 9.73
C VAL A 13 -3.27 18.54 10.96
N ALA A 14 -2.74 18.40 12.16
CA ALA A 14 -3.53 18.47 13.39
C ALA A 14 -4.24 19.82 13.54
N ALA A 15 -3.58 20.92 13.19
CA ALA A 15 -4.17 22.26 13.19
C ALA A 15 -5.30 22.39 12.15
N ALA A 16 -5.13 21.81 10.96
CA ALA A 16 -6.17 21.83 9.92
C ALA A 16 -7.42 21.02 10.33
N ILE A 17 -7.24 19.90 11.04
CA ILE A 17 -8.34 19.12 11.61
C ILE A 17 -9.07 19.89 12.71
N GLY A 18 -8.35 20.69 13.47
CA GLY A 18 -8.87 21.48 14.56
C GLY A 18 -9.17 20.69 15.84
N GLY A 19 -9.42 21.43 16.92
CA GLY A 19 -9.69 20.85 18.25
C GLY A 19 -8.45 20.27 18.93
N ASN A 20 -8.65 19.58 20.06
CA ASN A 20 -7.58 19.06 20.93
C ASN A 20 -7.43 17.53 20.85
N ARG A 21 -8.10 16.88 19.92
CA ARG A 21 -8.15 15.41 19.84
C ARG A 21 -6.93 14.78 19.19
N VAL A 22 -6.24 15.53 18.33
CA VAL A 22 -5.07 15.03 17.60
C VAL A 22 -3.80 15.41 18.36
N LYS A 23 -3.06 14.42 18.81
CA LYS A 23 -1.70 14.57 19.34
C LYS A 23 -0.69 14.35 18.23
N THR A 24 0.47 14.96 18.34
CA THR A 24 1.56 14.82 17.37
C THR A 24 2.84 14.36 18.03
N ALA A 25 3.66 13.62 17.30
CA ALA A 25 4.99 13.20 17.75
C ALA A 25 5.98 13.21 16.59
N GLU A 26 7.26 13.28 16.95
CA GLU A 26 8.36 12.99 16.06
C GLU A 26 8.82 11.54 16.27
N VAL A 27 9.01 10.78 15.21
CA VAL A 27 9.52 9.43 15.26
C VAL A 27 10.16 9.04 13.94
N ASP A 28 11.25 8.34 14.00
CA ASP A 28 11.84 7.66 12.83
C ASP A 28 11.27 6.25 12.73
N ALA A 29 10.50 6.00 11.66
CA ALA A 29 9.88 4.71 11.41
C ALA A 29 10.88 3.61 10.97
N ASP A 30 12.12 3.96 10.67
CA ASP A 30 13.22 3.00 10.48
C ASP A 30 13.84 2.55 11.84
N SER A 31 13.36 3.06 12.98
CA SER A 31 13.89 2.77 14.31
C SER A 31 12.88 2.08 15.22
N VAL A 32 12.97 0.75 15.35
CA VAL A 32 12.14 -0.03 16.30
C VAL A 32 12.20 0.54 17.72
N PRO A 33 13.38 0.91 18.29
CA PRO A 33 13.42 1.47 19.64
C PRO A 33 12.62 2.77 19.80
N GLN A 34 12.71 3.70 18.82
CA GLN A 34 11.93 4.96 18.88
C GLN A 34 10.43 4.71 18.75
N LEU A 35 10.03 3.81 17.85
CA LEU A 35 8.64 3.39 17.71
C LEU A 35 8.12 2.78 19.00
N CYS A 36 8.87 1.88 19.63
CA CYS A 36 8.49 1.25 20.89
C CYS A 36 8.38 2.25 22.04
N GLU A 37 9.29 3.23 22.13
CA GLU A 37 9.17 4.31 23.11
C GLU A 37 7.86 5.08 22.94
N LEU A 38 7.55 5.46 21.70
CA LEU A 38 6.31 6.17 21.37
C LEU A 38 5.07 5.32 21.67
N PHE A 39 5.06 4.04 21.27
CA PHE A 39 3.92 3.15 21.47
C PHE A 39 3.67 2.87 22.95
N ARG A 40 4.71 2.65 23.75
CA ARG A 40 4.58 2.48 25.21
C ARG A 40 4.04 3.74 25.90
N ALA A 41 4.44 4.93 25.42
CA ALA A 41 3.96 6.20 25.96
C ALA A 41 2.50 6.50 25.57
N PHE A 42 2.13 6.22 24.34
CA PHE A 42 0.79 6.52 23.81
C PHE A 42 -0.22 5.40 24.02
N LYS A 43 0.22 4.13 23.99
CA LYS A 43 -0.57 2.89 24.10
C LYS A 43 -1.68 2.81 23.04
N PRO A 44 -1.34 2.78 21.75
CA PRO A 44 -2.33 2.64 20.70
C PRO A 44 -2.94 1.23 20.69
N ASP A 45 -4.24 1.11 20.39
CA ASP A 45 -4.90 -0.17 20.12
C ASP A 45 -4.52 -0.69 18.73
N ILE A 46 -4.28 0.22 17.80
CA ILE A 46 -3.89 -0.06 16.42
C ILE A 46 -2.93 1.02 15.89
N VAL A 47 -1.94 0.58 15.16
CA VAL A 47 -1.03 1.44 14.39
C VAL A 47 -1.44 1.39 12.93
N VAL A 48 -1.77 2.54 12.36
CA VAL A 48 -2.07 2.70 10.93
C VAL A 48 -0.83 3.24 10.25
N ASN A 49 -0.20 2.41 9.44
CA ASN A 49 0.98 2.76 8.68
C ASN A 49 0.59 3.33 7.31
N VAL A 50 0.88 4.61 7.11
CA VAL A 50 0.73 5.33 5.83
C VAL A 50 2.06 5.96 5.41
N ALA A 51 3.17 5.39 5.90
CA ALA A 51 4.51 5.74 5.46
C ALA A 51 4.84 5.07 4.11
N LEU A 52 6.06 5.24 3.64
CA LEU A 52 6.52 4.49 2.48
C LEU A 52 6.67 3.00 2.82
N PRO A 53 6.57 2.11 1.84
CA PRO A 53 6.58 0.65 2.07
C PRO A 53 7.87 0.13 2.73
N TYR A 54 8.95 0.88 2.65
CA TYR A 54 10.25 0.52 3.24
C TYR A 54 10.23 0.36 4.76
N GLN A 55 9.25 0.94 5.47
CA GLN A 55 9.14 0.95 6.92
C GLN A 55 8.21 -0.12 7.48
N ASP A 56 7.50 -0.87 6.65
CA ASP A 56 6.45 -1.79 7.08
C ASP A 56 6.94 -2.81 8.09
N LEU A 57 8.02 -3.53 7.78
CA LEU A 57 8.55 -4.57 8.66
C LEU A 57 9.06 -4.01 10.00
N THR A 58 9.68 -2.82 9.97
CA THR A 58 10.16 -2.14 11.18
C THR A 58 8.99 -1.75 12.09
N ILE A 59 7.89 -1.25 11.51
CA ILE A 59 6.69 -0.91 12.26
C ILE A 59 5.99 -2.16 12.78
N MET A 60 5.93 -3.25 11.99
CA MET A 60 5.37 -4.54 12.41
C MET A 60 6.16 -5.13 13.59
N ASP A 61 7.49 -5.06 13.58
CA ASP A 61 8.33 -5.48 14.72
C ASP A 61 8.02 -4.68 15.98
N ALA A 62 7.90 -3.35 15.87
CA ALA A 62 7.53 -2.50 17.00
C ALA A 62 6.11 -2.79 17.50
N CYS A 63 5.16 -3.10 16.62
CA CYS A 63 3.80 -3.50 16.99
C CYS A 63 3.81 -4.79 17.80
N LEU A 64 4.54 -5.81 17.36
CA LEU A 64 4.69 -7.06 18.08
C LEU A 64 5.34 -6.88 19.45
N GLU A 65 6.41 -6.06 19.53
CA GLU A 65 7.11 -5.80 20.80
C GLU A 65 6.25 -5.05 21.81
N CYS A 66 5.34 -4.18 21.32
CA CYS A 66 4.51 -3.35 22.17
C CYS A 66 3.07 -3.85 22.35
N GLY A 67 2.67 -4.94 21.69
CA GLY A 67 1.33 -5.50 21.78
C GLY A 67 0.26 -4.65 21.08
N CYS A 68 0.58 -4.08 19.93
CA CYS A 68 -0.33 -3.26 19.13
C CYS A 68 -0.78 -4.01 17.87
N ASN A 69 -2.03 -3.81 17.45
CA ASN A 69 -2.49 -4.23 16.13
C ASN A 69 -1.88 -3.34 15.04
N TYR A 70 -1.80 -3.88 13.83
CA TYR A 70 -1.17 -3.23 12.69
C TYR A 70 -2.14 -3.12 11.50
N LEU A 71 -2.03 -2.06 10.73
CA LEU A 71 -2.71 -1.87 9.45
C LEU A 71 -1.82 -1.05 8.53
N ASP A 72 -1.69 -1.45 7.27
CA ASP A 72 -1.04 -0.67 6.21
C ASP A 72 -1.93 -0.48 4.97
N THR A 73 -1.41 0.23 3.99
CA THR A 73 -2.09 0.55 2.74
C THR A 73 -1.36 0.05 1.51
N ALA A 74 -0.24 -0.63 1.67
CA ALA A 74 0.61 -1.18 0.61
C ALA A 74 1.47 -2.33 1.17
N ASN A 75 2.15 -3.07 0.29
CA ASN A 75 3.10 -4.09 0.71
C ASN A 75 4.49 -3.52 1.02
N TYR A 76 5.30 -4.27 1.77
CA TYR A 76 6.71 -3.97 1.95
C TYR A 76 7.48 -4.05 0.63
N GLU A 77 8.43 -3.15 0.45
CA GLU A 77 9.34 -3.14 -0.67
C GLU A 77 10.79 -2.96 -0.21
N PRO A 78 11.72 -3.83 -0.63
CA PRO A 78 13.15 -3.63 -0.40
C PRO A 78 13.66 -2.34 -1.07
N LYS A 79 14.57 -1.61 -0.40
CA LYS A 79 15.12 -0.36 -0.94
C LYS A 79 16.01 -0.56 -2.17
N ASP A 80 16.63 -1.72 -2.28
CA ASP A 80 17.65 -2.05 -3.29
C ASP A 80 17.07 -2.82 -4.50
N GLU A 81 15.85 -3.28 -4.41
CA GLU A 81 15.18 -4.04 -5.47
C GLU A 81 13.72 -3.59 -5.61
N ALA A 82 13.26 -3.38 -6.85
CA ALA A 82 11.85 -3.16 -7.13
C ALA A 82 11.14 -4.52 -7.17
N HIS A 83 10.49 -4.88 -6.07
CA HIS A 83 9.84 -6.17 -5.92
C HIS A 83 8.64 -6.08 -4.99
N PHE A 84 7.45 -5.98 -5.56
CA PHE A 84 6.19 -5.80 -4.86
C PHE A 84 5.55 -7.16 -4.58
N GLU A 85 5.63 -7.63 -3.32
CA GLU A 85 4.97 -8.86 -2.88
C GLU A 85 4.75 -8.86 -1.37
N TYR A 86 3.76 -9.62 -0.90
CA TYR A 86 3.44 -9.72 0.52
C TYR A 86 4.23 -10.78 1.28
N SER A 87 5.09 -11.57 0.65
CA SER A 87 5.79 -12.69 1.30
C SER A 87 6.54 -12.29 2.57
N TRP A 88 7.18 -11.11 2.58
CA TRP A 88 7.88 -10.60 3.77
C TRP A 88 6.93 -10.31 4.94
N GLN A 89 5.76 -9.73 4.67
CA GLN A 89 4.76 -9.43 5.70
C GLN A 89 4.02 -10.69 6.12
N TRP A 90 3.72 -11.61 5.20
CA TRP A 90 3.13 -12.92 5.53
C TRP A 90 4.03 -13.75 6.44
N ALA A 91 5.35 -13.59 6.38
CA ALA A 91 6.28 -14.23 7.31
C ALA A 91 6.06 -13.84 8.78
N TYR A 92 5.32 -12.77 9.05
CA TYR A 92 4.94 -12.33 10.40
C TYR A 92 3.68 -13.03 10.94
N GLN A 93 2.94 -13.77 10.14
CA GLN A 93 1.64 -14.33 10.51
C GLN A 93 1.66 -15.11 11.82
N ASP A 94 2.60 -16.03 11.99
CA ASP A 94 2.67 -16.86 13.18
C ASP A 94 3.04 -16.03 14.43
N ARG A 95 3.85 -15.00 14.26
CA ARG A 95 4.24 -14.10 15.35
C ARG A 95 3.03 -13.27 15.83
N PHE A 96 2.26 -12.68 14.92
CA PHE A 96 1.03 -11.94 15.24
C PHE A 96 -0.01 -12.87 15.88
N LYS A 97 -0.23 -14.04 15.30
CA LYS A 97 -1.15 -15.06 15.83
C LYS A 97 -0.77 -15.50 17.25
N ALA A 98 0.51 -15.79 17.51
CA ALA A 98 1.00 -16.18 18.83
C ALA A 98 0.84 -15.05 19.86
N ALA A 99 0.96 -13.80 19.44
CA ALA A 99 0.75 -12.63 20.28
C ALA A 99 -0.73 -12.27 20.49
N GLY A 100 -1.67 -12.92 19.79
CA GLY A 100 -3.10 -12.58 19.81
C GLY A 100 -3.40 -11.22 19.16
N LEU A 101 -2.54 -10.79 18.22
CA LEU A 101 -2.64 -9.52 17.52
C LEU A 101 -3.13 -9.74 16.08
N THR A 102 -3.68 -8.67 15.50
CA THR A 102 -4.14 -8.64 14.11
C THR A 102 -3.27 -7.69 13.29
N ALA A 103 -2.85 -8.12 12.10
CA ALA A 103 -2.29 -7.28 11.06
C ALA A 103 -3.25 -7.31 9.85
N ILE A 104 -3.63 -6.13 9.34
CA ILE A 104 -4.43 -5.97 8.12
C ILE A 104 -3.48 -5.34 7.09
N LEU A 105 -3.22 -6.08 6.01
CA LEU A 105 -2.30 -5.67 4.96
C LEU A 105 -3.06 -5.13 3.75
N GLY A 106 -2.48 -4.17 3.05
CA GLY A 106 -3.03 -3.64 1.81
C GLY A 106 -4.42 -3.02 1.94
N CYS A 107 -4.70 -2.33 3.04
CA CYS A 107 -6.01 -1.69 3.30
C CYS A 107 -6.05 -0.27 2.70
N GLY A 108 -5.62 -0.14 1.44
CA GLY A 108 -5.64 1.09 0.65
C GLY A 108 -6.78 1.13 -0.35
N PHE A 109 -6.56 1.88 -1.42
CA PHE A 109 -7.46 1.88 -2.56
C PHE A 109 -7.03 0.79 -3.55
N ASP A 110 -5.78 0.76 -3.88
CA ASP A 110 -5.08 -0.05 -4.86
C ASP A 110 -3.67 -0.36 -4.28
N PRO A 111 -3.52 -1.45 -3.53
CA PRO A 111 -4.46 -2.51 -3.16
C PRO A 111 -5.50 -2.14 -2.07
N GLY A 112 -6.60 -2.91 -2.03
CA GLY A 112 -7.61 -2.90 -0.97
C GLY A 112 -9.02 -2.76 -1.47
N VAL A 113 -9.47 -1.58 -1.89
CA VAL A 113 -10.84 -1.36 -2.42
C VAL A 113 -11.07 -2.18 -3.69
N THR A 114 -10.09 -2.31 -4.56
CA THR A 114 -10.12 -3.14 -5.76
C THR A 114 -10.39 -4.61 -5.45
N ALA A 115 -9.73 -5.17 -4.45
CA ALA A 115 -9.97 -6.55 -3.96
C ALA A 115 -11.38 -6.70 -3.34
N ILE A 116 -11.85 -5.70 -2.58
CA ILE A 116 -13.21 -5.71 -2.01
C ILE A 116 -14.27 -5.68 -3.12
N PHE A 117 -14.10 -4.87 -4.15
CA PHE A 117 -15.03 -4.83 -5.29
C PHE A 117 -15.05 -6.15 -6.05
N THR A 118 -13.90 -6.76 -6.26
CA THR A 118 -13.77 -8.09 -6.87
C THR A 118 -14.51 -9.15 -6.05
N ALA A 119 -14.27 -9.22 -4.74
CA ALA A 119 -14.92 -10.16 -3.85
C ALA A 119 -16.45 -9.92 -3.76
N TYR A 120 -16.88 -8.67 -3.74
CA TYR A 120 -18.29 -8.30 -3.74
C TYR A 120 -18.98 -8.73 -5.04
N ALA A 121 -18.36 -8.46 -6.19
CA ALA A 121 -18.88 -8.86 -7.48
C ALA A 121 -18.97 -10.38 -7.63
N ALA A 122 -17.92 -11.11 -7.24
CA ALA A 122 -17.91 -12.57 -7.21
C ALA A 122 -19.05 -13.16 -6.34
N LYS A 123 -19.30 -12.53 -5.18
CA LYS A 123 -20.32 -13.01 -4.24
C LYS A 123 -21.76 -12.70 -4.68
N HIS A 124 -22.00 -11.58 -5.33
CA HIS A 124 -23.35 -11.04 -5.51
C HIS A 124 -23.83 -10.91 -6.95
N HIS A 125 -22.90 -10.93 -7.92
CA HIS A 125 -23.22 -10.60 -9.31
C HIS A 125 -22.82 -11.66 -10.33
N PHE A 126 -21.89 -12.56 -10.00
CA PHE A 126 -21.39 -13.57 -10.92
C PHE A 126 -21.43 -14.97 -10.29
N ASP A 127 -21.79 -15.97 -11.06
CA ASP A 127 -21.68 -17.38 -10.70
C ASP A 127 -20.24 -17.87 -10.89
N GLU A 128 -19.53 -17.31 -11.88
CA GLU A 128 -18.16 -17.62 -12.23
C GLU A 128 -17.47 -16.39 -12.83
N ILE A 129 -16.20 -16.15 -12.49
CA ILE A 129 -15.38 -15.10 -13.09
C ILE A 129 -14.41 -15.75 -14.07
N HIS A 130 -14.59 -15.46 -15.36
CA HIS A 130 -13.70 -15.93 -16.43
C HIS A 130 -12.56 -14.98 -16.75
N TYR A 131 -12.74 -13.71 -16.44
CA TYR A 131 -11.78 -12.66 -16.74
C TYR A 131 -11.89 -11.55 -15.68
N LEU A 132 -10.76 -11.11 -15.17
CA LEU A 132 -10.62 -9.97 -14.27
C LEU A 132 -9.49 -9.08 -14.78
N ASP A 133 -9.79 -7.83 -14.99
CA ASP A 133 -8.82 -6.80 -15.36
C ASP A 133 -9.04 -5.59 -14.44
N ILE A 134 -8.03 -5.21 -13.70
CA ILE A 134 -8.03 -4.00 -12.88
C ILE A 134 -7.24 -2.97 -13.67
N VAL A 135 -7.92 -1.91 -14.07
CA VAL A 135 -7.31 -0.86 -14.88
C VAL A 135 -7.56 0.50 -14.27
N ASP A 136 -6.51 1.28 -14.19
CA ASP A 136 -6.58 2.66 -13.74
C ASP A 136 -5.90 3.62 -14.74
N CYS A 137 -6.19 4.89 -14.64
CA CYS A 137 -5.46 5.91 -15.35
C CYS A 137 -5.51 7.25 -14.60
N ASN A 138 -4.42 8.00 -14.65
CA ASN A 138 -4.39 9.36 -14.12
C ASN A 138 -4.89 10.35 -15.19
N ALA A 139 -6.00 11.00 -14.90
CA ALA A 139 -6.56 12.08 -15.75
C ALA A 139 -6.17 13.48 -15.28
N GLY A 140 -5.33 13.59 -14.25
CA GLY A 140 -4.90 14.87 -13.70
C GLY A 140 -4.08 15.71 -14.72
N ASN A 141 -4.24 17.01 -14.65
CA ASN A 141 -3.42 17.96 -15.39
C ASN A 141 -2.76 18.91 -14.39
N HIS A 142 -1.47 18.82 -14.25
CA HIS A 142 -0.68 19.63 -13.33
C HIS A 142 0.08 20.77 -14.04
N GLY A 143 -0.18 20.98 -15.34
CA GLY A 143 0.50 21.99 -16.17
C GLY A 143 1.99 21.67 -16.42
N MET A 144 2.43 20.45 -16.20
CA MET A 144 3.79 19.96 -16.40
C MET A 144 3.79 18.72 -17.30
N ALA A 145 4.89 18.50 -18.02
CA ALA A 145 5.03 17.34 -18.90
C ALA A 145 5.02 16.01 -18.14
N PHE A 146 5.53 16.01 -16.91
CA PHE A 146 5.46 14.88 -15.99
C PHE A 146 5.10 15.39 -14.59
N ALA A 147 4.10 14.78 -13.99
CA ALA A 147 3.75 15.00 -12.59
C ALA A 147 3.01 13.78 -12.04
N THR A 148 3.20 13.51 -10.79
CA THR A 148 2.46 12.49 -10.04
C THR A 148 2.03 13.04 -8.69
N ASN A 149 0.87 12.59 -8.20
CA ASN A 149 0.40 12.88 -6.84
C ASN A 149 0.95 11.89 -5.81
N PHE A 150 1.64 10.87 -6.29
CA PHE A 150 2.25 9.82 -5.49
C PHE A 150 3.78 10.03 -5.39
N ASN A 151 4.47 9.14 -4.68
CA ASN A 151 5.92 9.19 -4.61
C ASN A 151 6.52 8.87 -6.00
N PRO A 152 7.31 9.79 -6.61
CA PRO A 152 7.83 9.57 -7.96
C PRO A 152 8.76 8.36 -8.07
N GLU A 153 9.49 8.03 -7.00
CA GLU A 153 10.38 6.86 -6.96
C GLU A 153 9.57 5.57 -7.03
N ILE A 154 8.49 5.44 -6.26
CA ILE A 154 7.62 4.27 -6.28
C ILE A 154 6.99 4.10 -7.67
N ASN A 155 6.44 5.17 -8.26
CA ASN A 155 5.90 5.09 -9.62
C ASN A 155 6.95 4.63 -10.66
N ILE A 156 8.20 5.10 -10.56
CA ILE A 156 9.26 4.64 -11.46
C ILE A 156 9.54 3.16 -11.25
N ARG A 157 9.58 2.69 -10.00
CA ARG A 157 9.78 1.28 -9.67
C ARG A 157 8.66 0.41 -10.24
N GLU A 158 7.40 0.78 -10.04
CA GLU A 158 6.23 0.08 -10.57
C GLU A 158 6.32 -0.11 -12.09
N VAL A 159 6.59 0.95 -12.84
CA VAL A 159 6.61 0.91 -14.31
C VAL A 159 7.88 0.31 -14.90
N THR A 160 8.93 0.11 -14.12
CA THR A 160 10.20 -0.47 -14.60
C THR A 160 10.38 -1.94 -14.22
N GLN A 161 9.54 -2.48 -13.34
CA GLN A 161 9.56 -3.90 -13.04
C GLN A 161 8.87 -4.73 -14.14
N LYS A 162 9.09 -6.05 -14.11
CA LYS A 162 8.42 -6.99 -15.01
C LYS A 162 6.92 -7.02 -14.71
N GLY A 163 6.13 -7.07 -15.77
CA GLY A 163 4.69 -7.31 -15.66
C GLY A 163 4.38 -8.76 -15.30
N ARG A 164 3.20 -9.01 -14.74
CA ARG A 164 2.75 -10.37 -14.41
C ARG A 164 1.23 -10.46 -14.51
N TYR A 165 0.74 -11.54 -15.08
CA TYR A 165 -0.68 -11.86 -15.14
C TYR A 165 -0.91 -13.37 -15.04
N TYR A 166 -2.13 -13.77 -14.70
CA TYR A 166 -2.50 -15.18 -14.56
C TYR A 166 -3.36 -15.62 -15.75
N GLU A 167 -2.97 -16.68 -16.44
CA GLU A 167 -3.71 -17.23 -17.56
C GLU A 167 -3.55 -18.76 -17.64
N ASN A 168 -4.64 -19.48 -17.98
CA ASN A 168 -4.64 -20.93 -18.14
C ASN A 168 -4.09 -21.74 -16.95
N GLY A 169 -4.24 -21.20 -15.72
CA GLY A 169 -3.76 -21.87 -14.52
C GLY A 169 -2.30 -21.58 -14.17
N GLU A 170 -1.63 -20.68 -14.88
CA GLU A 170 -0.22 -20.36 -14.69
C GLU A 170 0.02 -18.85 -14.64
N TRP A 171 1.07 -18.46 -13.93
CA TRP A 171 1.57 -17.08 -13.94
C TRP A 171 2.47 -16.86 -15.15
N VAL A 172 2.17 -15.82 -15.92
CA VAL A 172 2.96 -15.37 -17.05
C VAL A 172 3.69 -14.09 -16.65
N VAL A 173 5.01 -14.08 -16.82
CA VAL A 173 5.87 -12.92 -16.54
C VAL A 173 6.27 -12.28 -17.86
N THR A 174 6.17 -10.96 -17.96
CA THR A 174 6.51 -10.19 -19.16
C THR A 174 7.66 -9.24 -18.88
N GLU A 175 8.34 -8.79 -19.93
CA GLU A 175 9.27 -7.66 -19.79
C GLU A 175 8.49 -6.36 -19.53
N PRO A 176 9.12 -5.35 -18.92
CA PRO A 176 8.47 -4.05 -18.70
C PRO A 176 7.89 -3.48 -20.00
N HIS A 177 6.63 -3.07 -19.97
CA HIS A 177 5.90 -2.49 -21.12
C HIS A 177 5.73 -3.38 -22.34
N GLU A 178 6.02 -4.66 -22.27
CA GLU A 178 5.91 -5.60 -23.39
C GLU A 178 4.47 -5.76 -23.87
N ILE A 179 3.52 -5.85 -22.93
CA ILE A 179 2.10 -5.97 -23.25
C ILE A 179 1.42 -4.63 -22.96
N HIS A 180 0.84 -4.05 -24.00
CA HIS A 180 0.09 -2.82 -23.91
C HIS A 180 -1.02 -2.76 -24.93
N LYS A 181 -2.04 -1.97 -24.66
CA LYS A 181 -3.17 -1.74 -25.58
C LYS A 181 -3.84 -0.39 -25.28
N PRO A 182 -4.41 0.28 -26.26
CA PRO A 182 -5.26 1.43 -25.99
C PRO A 182 -6.58 0.98 -25.32
N LEU A 183 -6.93 1.63 -24.23
CA LEU A 183 -8.21 1.45 -23.54
C LEU A 183 -8.98 2.76 -23.50
N ASN A 184 -10.30 2.68 -23.65
CA ASN A 184 -11.16 3.84 -23.54
C ASN A 184 -11.74 3.96 -22.13
N TYR A 185 -11.24 4.92 -21.36
CA TYR A 185 -11.68 5.16 -19.98
C TYR A 185 -12.90 6.08 -19.97
N PRO A 186 -14.00 5.69 -19.31
CA PRO A 186 -15.22 6.50 -19.25
C PRO A 186 -14.96 7.91 -18.71
N GLY A 187 -15.37 8.93 -19.48
CA GLY A 187 -15.19 10.34 -19.10
C GLY A 187 -13.78 10.90 -19.28
N ILE A 188 -12.80 10.07 -19.67
CA ILE A 188 -11.39 10.47 -19.86
C ILE A 188 -10.96 10.31 -21.32
N GLY A 189 -11.48 9.29 -22.00
CA GLY A 189 -11.10 8.94 -23.37
C GLY A 189 -10.01 7.88 -23.43
N GLU A 190 -9.45 7.71 -24.64
CA GLU A 190 -8.46 6.69 -24.92
C GLU A 190 -7.09 7.00 -24.24
N ARG A 191 -6.51 5.98 -23.61
CA ARG A 191 -5.17 6.00 -23.03
C ARG A 191 -4.46 4.69 -23.35
N GLU A 192 -3.17 4.76 -23.61
CA GLU A 192 -2.32 3.57 -23.70
C GLU A 192 -2.16 2.99 -22.32
N SER A 193 -2.47 1.70 -22.16
CA SER A 193 -2.45 0.98 -20.89
C SER A 193 -1.49 -0.20 -21.00
N TYR A 194 -0.75 -0.44 -19.94
CA TYR A 194 0.35 -1.40 -19.87
C TYR A 194 0.07 -2.45 -18.81
N VAL A 195 0.44 -3.71 -19.07
CA VAL A 195 0.45 -4.73 -18.03
C VAL A 195 1.63 -4.47 -17.10
N ILE A 196 1.32 -4.31 -15.83
CA ILE A 196 2.29 -4.22 -14.74
C ILE A 196 2.02 -5.35 -13.73
N TYR A 197 2.96 -5.58 -12.83
CA TYR A 197 2.71 -6.37 -11.62
C TYR A 197 2.34 -5.42 -10.49
N HIS A 198 1.30 -5.76 -9.77
CA HIS A 198 0.85 -5.01 -8.61
C HIS A 198 0.28 -5.95 -7.53
N GLU A 199 0.19 -5.50 -6.28
CA GLU A 199 -0.14 -6.34 -5.12
C GLU A 199 -1.53 -6.96 -5.16
N GLU A 200 -2.47 -6.45 -5.94
CA GLU A 200 -3.81 -7.04 -6.07
C GLU A 200 -3.79 -8.46 -6.60
N LEU A 201 -2.69 -8.90 -7.16
CA LEU A 201 -2.53 -10.23 -7.73
C LEU A 201 -2.18 -11.28 -6.67
N GLU A 202 -1.97 -10.91 -5.40
CA GLU A 202 -1.53 -11.82 -4.31
C GLU A 202 -2.57 -12.19 -3.25
#